data_bdc865dc68af56f6ec416b067b03a1bf
#
_entry.id   bdc865dc68af56f6ec416b067b03a1bf
#
_cell.length_a   1.000
_cell.length_b   1.000
_cell.length_c   1.000
_cell.angle_alpha   90.00
_cell.angle_beta   90.00
_cell.angle_gamma   90.00
#
_symmetry.space_group_name_H-M   'P 1'
#
loop_
_entity.id
_entity.type
_entity.pdbx_description
1 polymer ?
#
loop_
_entity_poly.entity_id
_entity_poly.type
_entity_poly.pdbx_seq_one_letter_code
_entity_poly.pdbx_strand_id
1 'polypeptide(L)'
;MRSLACLCLLLLPLGCARVTVTHVQAGDRSPGVHFVRPRPYLLVSSQGKDLKSEILWLPDLSQEYTVNLESGLGKANLNLKLKDGWMLTELGGETDTKFPETATAFGNVLETIRTAASDPVGLYRIDIDTAGNVKLKKQDWMNP
;
A
#
# COMPACT_ATOMS: atom_id res chain seq x y z
N MET A 1 -20.49 45.32 -29.88
CA MET A 1 -21.07 44.42 -28.85
C MET A 1 -20.75 42.91 -29.05
N ARG A 2 -20.25 42.49 -30.19
CA ARG A 2 -19.90 41.03 -30.48
C ARG A 2 -18.54 40.59 -29.91
N SER A 3 -17.58 41.53 -29.68
CA SER A 3 -16.25 41.19 -29.17
C SER A 3 -16.20 40.96 -27.65
N LEU A 4 -17.14 41.47 -26.87
CA LEU A 4 -17.16 41.33 -25.42
C LEU A 4 -17.65 39.91 -24.98
N ALA A 5 -18.51 39.31 -25.79
CA ALA A 5 -19.04 37.97 -25.52
C ALA A 5 -17.98 36.84 -25.69
N CYS A 6 -16.99 37.07 -26.57
CA CYS A 6 -15.93 36.11 -26.80
C CYS A 6 -14.87 36.04 -25.69
N LEU A 7 -14.68 37.15 -24.96
CA LEU A 7 -13.70 37.24 -23.87
C LEU A 7 -14.16 36.52 -22.61
N CYS A 8 -15.47 36.42 -22.37
CA CYS A 8 -16.01 35.70 -21.20
C CYS A 8 -15.91 34.17 -21.32
N LEU A 9 -15.80 33.63 -22.54
CA LEU A 9 -15.76 32.17 -22.77
C LEU A 9 -14.38 31.55 -22.51
N LEU A 10 -13.32 32.34 -22.40
CA LEU A 10 -11.94 31.95 -22.17
C LEU A 10 -11.56 31.76 -20.68
N LEU A 11 -12.47 32.07 -19.75
CA LEU A 11 -12.18 32.09 -18.30
C LEU A 11 -12.71 30.89 -17.52
N LEU A 12 -13.20 29.84 -18.19
CA LEU A 12 -13.97 28.76 -17.55
C LEU A 12 -13.24 27.52 -17.04
N PRO A 13 -11.93 27.29 -17.13
CA PRO A 13 -11.36 26.03 -16.63
C PRO A 13 -10.57 26.09 -15.32
N LEU A 14 -10.67 27.13 -14.50
CA LEU A 14 -9.71 27.36 -13.39
C LEU A 14 -10.17 26.87 -11.99
N GLY A 15 -11.18 26.02 -11.87
CA GLY A 15 -11.87 25.79 -10.61
C GLY A 15 -11.94 24.40 -10.01
N CYS A 16 -11.29 23.39 -10.56
CA CYS A 16 -11.41 22.02 -10.03
C CYS A 16 -10.41 21.74 -8.90
N ALA A 17 -10.92 21.22 -7.75
CA ALA A 17 -10.07 20.64 -6.74
C ALA A 17 -9.38 19.38 -7.29
N ARG A 18 -8.10 19.20 -6.98
CA ARG A 18 -7.29 18.08 -7.45
C ARG A 18 -6.69 17.33 -6.28
N VAL A 19 -6.82 16.01 -6.29
CA VAL A 19 -6.10 15.11 -5.40
C VAL A 19 -4.91 14.55 -6.18
N THR A 20 -3.70 14.71 -5.64
CA THR A 20 -2.48 14.20 -6.25
C THR A 20 -1.85 13.18 -5.30
N VAL A 21 -1.54 12.00 -5.82
CA VAL A 21 -0.77 10.97 -5.11
C VAL A 21 0.60 10.89 -5.76
N THR A 22 1.64 11.11 -4.97
CA THR A 22 3.03 11.15 -5.45
C THR A 22 3.89 10.16 -4.67
N HIS A 23 4.73 9.41 -5.38
CA HIS A 23 5.74 8.57 -4.75
C HIS A 23 6.85 9.45 -4.16
N VAL A 24 7.20 9.23 -2.90
CA VAL A 24 8.25 9.96 -2.17
C VAL A 24 9.58 9.28 -2.40
N GLN A 25 10.58 10.04 -2.82
CA GLN A 25 11.95 9.54 -2.88
C GLN A 25 12.67 9.77 -1.54
N ALA A 26 13.65 8.93 -1.22
CA ALA A 26 14.39 9.06 0.02
C ALA A 26 15.02 10.45 0.17
N GLY A 27 14.65 11.16 1.22
CA GLY A 27 15.10 12.54 1.49
C GLY A 27 14.15 13.64 1.01
N ASP A 28 13.11 13.31 0.28
CA ASP A 28 12.07 14.25 -0.14
C ASP A 28 11.16 14.64 1.04
N ARG A 29 10.85 15.95 1.11
CA ARG A 29 9.88 16.52 2.06
C ARG A 29 8.64 17.01 1.31
N SER A 30 8.00 16.09 0.58
CA SER A 30 6.78 16.43 -0.16
C SER A 30 5.66 16.82 0.81
N PRO A 31 4.92 17.90 0.52
CA PRO A 31 3.76 18.28 1.33
C PRO A 31 2.64 17.24 1.21
N GLY A 32 1.80 17.13 2.24
CA GLY A 32 0.63 16.25 2.23
C GLY A 32 0.63 15.22 3.35
N VAL A 33 -0.30 14.28 3.25
CA VAL A 33 -0.40 13.16 4.19
C VAL A 33 0.42 12.00 3.65
N HIS A 34 1.40 11.56 4.43
CA HIS A 34 2.29 10.45 4.09
C HIS A 34 1.66 9.12 4.44
N PHE A 35 1.80 8.15 3.58
CA PHE A 35 1.44 6.76 3.84
C PHE A 35 2.42 5.82 3.17
N VAL A 36 2.53 4.61 3.72
CA VAL A 36 3.44 3.58 3.23
C VAL A 36 2.63 2.40 2.68
N ARG A 37 3.08 1.83 1.59
CA ARG A 37 2.42 0.67 1.01
C ARG A 37 2.63 -0.57 1.89
N PRO A 38 1.58 -1.33 2.24
CA PRO A 38 1.73 -2.59 2.95
C PRO A 38 2.36 -3.66 2.06
N ARG A 39 3.26 -4.45 2.65
CA ARG A 39 3.87 -5.63 2.02
C ARG A 39 3.52 -6.87 2.83
N PRO A 40 3.07 -7.97 2.19
CA PRO A 40 2.75 -9.20 2.89
C PRO A 40 4.00 -9.98 3.29
N TYR A 41 3.97 -10.53 4.50
CA TYR A 41 4.95 -11.45 5.03
C TYR A 41 4.24 -12.68 5.61
N LEU A 42 4.88 -13.83 5.54
CA LEU A 42 4.44 -15.04 6.19
C LEU A 42 5.32 -15.28 7.43
N LEU A 43 4.72 -15.19 8.60
CA LEU A 43 5.35 -15.59 9.86
C LEU A 43 5.08 -17.07 10.08
N VAL A 44 6.14 -17.86 10.19
CA VAL A 44 6.06 -19.27 10.60
C VAL A 44 6.64 -19.40 12.00
N SER A 45 5.85 -19.88 12.93
CA SER A 45 6.23 -20.09 14.33
C SER A 45 6.03 -21.54 14.74
N SER A 46 6.83 -22.00 15.71
CA SER A 46 6.65 -23.31 16.32
C SER A 46 5.70 -23.21 17.52
N GLN A 47 4.70 -24.08 17.55
CA GLN A 47 3.79 -24.21 18.67
C GLN A 47 3.84 -25.68 19.18
N GLY A 48 4.83 -25.97 20.04
CA GLY A 48 5.14 -27.32 20.45
C GLY A 48 5.75 -28.14 19.33
N LYS A 49 5.02 -29.19 18.86
CA LYS A 49 5.43 -30.03 17.70
C LYS A 49 4.85 -29.54 16.37
N ASP A 50 3.89 -28.60 16.41
CA ASP A 50 3.19 -28.10 15.23
C ASP A 50 3.76 -26.76 14.76
N LEU A 51 3.63 -26.50 13.47
CA LEU A 51 3.94 -25.21 12.87
C LEU A 51 2.65 -24.42 12.66
N LYS A 52 2.66 -23.18 13.13
CA LYS A 52 1.61 -22.19 12.87
C LYS A 52 2.12 -21.15 11.88
N SER A 53 1.27 -20.79 10.93
CA SER A 53 1.57 -19.72 9.97
C SER A 53 0.54 -18.58 10.07
N GLU A 54 1.02 -17.36 9.91
CA GLU A 54 0.21 -16.15 9.93
C GLU A 54 0.72 -15.15 8.89
N ILE A 55 -0.21 -14.48 8.19
CA ILE A 55 0.15 -13.40 7.26
C ILE A 55 0.18 -12.08 8.02
N LEU A 56 1.33 -11.42 7.98
CA LEU A 56 1.54 -10.10 8.53
C LEU A 56 1.67 -9.08 7.41
N TRP A 57 1.01 -7.93 7.55
CA TRP A 57 1.17 -6.79 6.69
C TRP A 57 2.08 -5.79 7.36
N LEU A 58 3.29 -5.63 6.84
CA LEU A 58 4.30 -4.72 7.37
C LEU A 58 4.52 -3.55 6.41
N PRO A 59 4.94 -2.37 6.91
CA PRO A 59 5.24 -1.23 6.06
C PRO A 59 6.43 -1.50 5.15
N ASP A 60 6.27 -1.22 3.86
CA ASP A 60 7.38 -1.20 2.91
C ASP A 60 7.96 0.22 2.81
N LEU A 61 8.95 0.52 3.63
CA LEU A 61 9.56 1.85 3.71
C LEU A 61 10.20 2.32 2.39
N SER A 62 10.38 1.43 1.41
CA SER A 62 10.81 1.80 0.06
C SER A 62 9.68 2.29 -0.83
N GLN A 63 8.43 2.18 -0.37
CA GLN A 63 7.20 2.51 -1.10
C GLN A 63 6.37 3.51 -0.29
N GLU A 64 6.95 4.68 -0.07
CA GLU A 64 6.27 5.80 0.59
C GLU A 64 5.58 6.71 -0.44
N TYR A 65 4.39 7.17 -0.12
CA TYR A 65 3.58 8.04 -0.96
C TYR A 65 3.02 9.20 -0.14
N THR A 66 2.75 10.32 -0.81
CA THR A 66 1.98 11.44 -0.24
C THR A 66 0.68 11.60 -0.97
N VAL A 67 -0.36 11.97 -0.22
CA VAL A 67 -1.63 12.48 -0.77
C VAL A 67 -1.66 13.98 -0.49
N ASN A 68 -1.75 14.76 -1.53
CA ASN A 68 -1.92 16.21 -1.45
C ASN A 68 -3.26 16.61 -2.06
N LEU A 69 -3.98 17.51 -1.36
CA LEU A 69 -5.21 18.12 -1.84
C LEU A 69 -4.94 19.56 -2.24
N GLU A 70 -5.06 19.85 -3.51
CA GLU A 70 -5.04 21.19 -4.04
C GLU A 70 -6.49 21.68 -4.19
N SER A 71 -6.88 22.64 -3.36
CA SER A 71 -8.18 23.30 -3.49
C SER A 71 -8.11 24.31 -4.64
N GLY A 72 -9.01 24.17 -5.62
CA GLY A 72 -9.23 25.22 -6.62
C GLY A 72 -9.93 26.45 -5.99
N LEU A 73 -10.79 27.15 -6.75
CA LEU A 73 -11.55 28.32 -6.29
C LEU A 73 -12.68 27.98 -5.29
N GLY A 74 -12.61 26.85 -4.56
CA GLY A 74 -13.64 26.40 -3.64
C GLY A 74 -13.08 25.68 -2.42
N LYS A 75 -13.98 25.24 -1.51
CA LYS A 75 -13.64 24.35 -0.41
C LYS A 75 -13.56 22.92 -0.93
N ALA A 76 -12.46 22.23 -0.69
CA ALA A 76 -12.32 20.83 -0.98
C ALA A 76 -12.11 20.09 0.35
N ASN A 77 -12.84 19.00 0.55
CA ASN A 77 -12.70 18.10 1.69
C ASN A 77 -12.17 16.76 1.19
N LEU A 78 -11.10 16.28 1.79
CA LEU A 78 -10.54 14.97 1.55
C LEU A 78 -10.76 14.13 2.81
N ASN A 79 -11.50 13.03 2.69
CA ASN A 79 -11.57 12.04 3.74
C ASN A 79 -10.47 11.00 3.52
N LEU A 80 -9.61 10.84 4.53
CA LEU A 80 -8.47 9.93 4.46
C LEU A 80 -8.37 9.20 5.79
N LYS A 81 -8.28 7.87 5.75
CA LYS A 81 -8.06 7.05 6.94
C LYS A 81 -6.77 6.26 6.81
N LEU A 82 -5.98 6.31 7.88
CA LEU A 82 -4.78 5.51 8.04
C LEU A 82 -4.98 4.49 9.17
N LYS A 83 -4.73 3.23 8.90
CA LYS A 83 -4.59 2.20 9.92
C LYS A 83 -3.17 2.26 10.49
N ASP A 84 -3.05 2.21 11.82
CA ASP A 84 -1.78 2.25 12.54
C ASP A 84 -0.89 3.47 12.20
N GLY A 85 -1.51 4.55 11.66
CA GLY A 85 -0.84 5.80 11.30
C GLY A 85 -0.04 5.78 10.00
N TRP A 86 0.03 4.66 9.28
CA TRP A 86 0.86 4.55 8.08
C TRP A 86 0.17 3.87 6.88
N MET A 87 -0.77 2.96 7.09
CA MET A 87 -1.42 2.22 6.01
C MET A 87 -2.69 2.92 5.56
N LEU A 88 -2.71 3.42 4.33
CA LEU A 88 -3.90 4.03 3.75
C LEU A 88 -5.00 2.97 3.56
N THR A 89 -6.15 3.17 4.21
CA THR A 89 -7.31 2.29 4.13
C THR A 89 -8.50 2.92 3.44
N GLU A 90 -8.58 4.26 3.41
CA GLU A 90 -9.68 4.97 2.78
C GLU A 90 -9.17 6.29 2.17
N LEU A 91 -9.61 6.61 0.95
CA LEU A 91 -9.34 7.86 0.26
C LEU A 91 -10.60 8.30 -0.49
N GLY A 92 -11.21 9.40 -0.03
CA GLY A 92 -12.26 10.12 -0.76
C GLY A 92 -13.66 9.52 -0.73
N GLY A 93 -13.96 8.53 0.12
CA GLY A 93 -15.30 7.92 0.24
C GLY A 93 -15.21 6.42 0.57
N GLU A 94 -16.36 5.76 0.75
CA GLU A 94 -16.43 4.33 1.08
C GLU A 94 -15.76 3.49 -0.02
N THR A 95 -14.52 3.15 0.21
CA THR A 95 -13.82 2.14 -0.58
C THR A 95 -13.75 0.90 0.29
N ASP A 96 -14.57 -0.10 -0.01
CA ASP A 96 -14.44 -1.45 0.52
C ASP A 96 -13.11 -2.03 -0.01
N THR A 97 -12.01 -1.71 0.64
CA THR A 97 -10.74 -2.39 0.41
C THR A 97 -10.86 -3.80 1.01
N LYS A 98 -11.56 -4.67 0.30
CA LYS A 98 -11.42 -6.09 0.49
C LYS A 98 -10.00 -6.45 0.10
N PHE A 99 -9.09 -6.46 1.08
CA PHE A 99 -7.85 -7.21 0.92
C PHE A 99 -8.28 -8.63 0.58
N PRO A 100 -7.90 -9.15 -0.59
CA PRO A 100 -8.36 -10.48 -0.99
C PRO A 100 -7.98 -11.44 0.13
N GLU A 101 -8.96 -12.21 0.59
CA GLU A 101 -8.76 -13.34 1.48
C GLU A 101 -7.95 -14.40 0.73
N THR A 102 -6.67 -14.14 0.59
CA THR A 102 -5.70 -15.01 -0.10
C THR A 102 -5.27 -16.18 0.81
N ALA A 103 -6.02 -16.42 1.88
CA ALA A 103 -5.72 -17.50 2.82
C ALA A 103 -5.62 -18.90 2.15
N THR A 104 -6.38 -19.14 1.09
CA THR A 104 -6.40 -20.42 0.40
C THR A 104 -5.18 -20.66 -0.51
N ALA A 105 -4.60 -19.60 -1.07
CA ALA A 105 -3.42 -19.72 -1.93
C ALA A 105 -2.14 -20.07 -1.14
N PHE A 106 -2.13 -19.83 0.17
CA PHE A 106 -0.95 -20.03 1.01
C PHE A 106 -0.89 -21.41 1.69
N GLY A 107 -1.95 -22.22 1.64
CA GLY A 107 -1.93 -23.59 2.18
C GLY A 107 -0.83 -24.45 1.55
N ASN A 108 -0.68 -24.39 0.23
CA ASN A 108 0.35 -25.12 -0.51
C ASN A 108 1.76 -24.56 -0.26
N VAL A 109 1.87 -23.29 0.08
CA VAL A 109 3.14 -22.59 0.34
C VAL A 109 3.75 -23.05 1.67
N LEU A 110 2.92 -23.28 2.69
CA LEU A 110 3.38 -23.80 3.99
C LEU A 110 3.97 -25.21 3.86
N GLU A 111 3.35 -26.07 3.04
CA GLU A 111 3.85 -27.42 2.80
C GLU A 111 5.21 -27.39 2.08
N THR A 112 5.39 -26.47 1.14
CA THR A 112 6.67 -26.26 0.46
C THR A 112 7.77 -25.82 1.44
N ILE A 113 7.46 -24.96 2.42
CA ILE A 113 8.43 -24.56 3.46
C ILE A 113 8.80 -25.73 4.36
N ARG A 114 7.81 -26.54 4.77
CA ARG A 114 8.05 -27.73 5.62
C ARG A 114 9.01 -28.72 4.98
N THR A 115 8.92 -28.90 3.66
CA THR A 115 9.72 -29.88 2.94
C THR A 115 11.08 -29.36 2.47
N ALA A 116 11.22 -28.04 2.25
CA ALA A 116 12.43 -27.44 1.66
C ALA A 116 13.42 -26.87 2.68
N ALA A 117 12.99 -26.56 3.91
CA ALA A 117 13.83 -25.88 4.90
C ALA A 117 14.19 -26.80 6.06
N SER A 118 15.49 -26.84 6.43
CA SER A 118 15.98 -27.50 7.64
C SER A 118 15.46 -26.83 8.93
N ASP A 119 15.16 -25.51 8.86
CA ASP A 119 14.51 -24.73 9.90
C ASP A 119 13.41 -23.86 9.26
N PRO A 120 12.13 -24.33 9.34
CA PRO A 120 11.01 -23.62 8.74
C PRO A 120 10.53 -22.40 9.53
N VAL A 121 10.98 -22.24 10.78
CA VAL A 121 10.57 -21.10 11.63
C VAL A 121 11.22 -19.82 11.15
N GLY A 122 10.45 -18.73 11.07
CA GLY A 122 10.95 -17.42 10.68
C GLY A 122 9.92 -16.56 9.98
N LEU A 123 10.37 -15.39 9.56
CA LEU A 123 9.60 -14.47 8.75
C LEU A 123 10.02 -14.58 7.29
N TYR A 124 9.07 -14.74 6.40
CA TYR A 124 9.29 -14.86 4.97
C TYR A 124 8.62 -13.71 4.24
N ARG A 125 9.37 -12.97 3.45
CA ARG A 125 8.80 -11.98 2.54
C ARG A 125 8.12 -12.71 1.39
N ILE A 126 6.91 -12.27 1.07
CA ILE A 126 6.12 -12.80 -0.04
C ILE A 126 6.32 -11.86 -1.23
N ASP A 127 6.95 -12.35 -2.29
CA ASP A 127 7.08 -11.65 -3.56
C ASP A 127 6.20 -12.38 -4.59
N ILE A 128 5.36 -11.62 -5.29
CA ILE A 128 4.49 -12.15 -6.37
C ILE A 128 5.00 -11.54 -7.67
N ASP A 129 5.38 -12.39 -8.62
CA ASP A 129 5.83 -11.93 -9.93
C ASP A 129 4.65 -11.54 -10.83
N THR A 130 4.93 -10.96 -12.00
CA THR A 130 3.91 -10.52 -12.96
C THR A 130 3.08 -11.67 -13.54
N ALA A 131 3.54 -12.90 -13.45
CA ALA A 131 2.81 -14.10 -13.85
C ALA A 131 1.96 -14.70 -12.71
N GLY A 132 2.00 -14.07 -11.49
CA GLY A 132 1.27 -14.53 -10.32
C GLY A 132 1.98 -15.61 -9.50
N ASN A 133 3.23 -15.95 -9.83
CA ASN A 133 3.98 -16.92 -9.04
C ASN A 133 4.44 -16.32 -7.72
N VAL A 134 4.25 -17.06 -6.65
CA VAL A 134 4.65 -16.66 -5.29
C VAL A 134 6.07 -17.15 -5.02
N LYS A 135 6.94 -16.23 -4.59
CA LYS A 135 8.30 -16.52 -4.12
C LYS A 135 8.43 -16.11 -2.67
N LEU A 136 9.02 -16.97 -1.86
CA LEU A 136 9.27 -16.71 -0.45
C LEU A 136 10.76 -16.47 -0.23
N LYS A 137 11.07 -15.38 0.47
CA LYS A 137 12.44 -15.06 0.88
C LYS A 137 12.50 -14.96 2.39
N LYS A 138 13.18 -15.91 3.05
CA LYS A 138 13.42 -15.85 4.51
C LYS A 138 14.17 -14.56 4.83
N GLN A 139 13.68 -13.84 5.84
CA GLN A 139 14.33 -12.61 6.32
C GLN A 139 15.29 -12.98 7.44
N ASP A 140 16.53 -12.59 7.28
CA ASP A 140 17.55 -12.74 8.32
C ASP A 140 17.63 -11.41 9.08
N TRP A 141 17.22 -11.40 10.33
CA TRP A 141 17.23 -10.21 11.18
C TRP A 141 18.63 -9.86 11.69
N MET A 142 19.57 -10.79 11.59
CA MET A 142 20.92 -10.62 12.11
C MET A 142 21.91 -10.11 11.06
N ASN A 143 21.51 -10.08 9.78
CA ASN A 143 22.30 -9.51 8.67
C ASN A 143 21.42 -8.56 7.87
N PRO A 144 21.32 -7.27 8.26
CA PRO A 144 20.60 -6.24 7.52
C PRO A 144 21.26 -5.91 6.16
#